data_bedf4c081dc796ec67e5ac4ba7c8c5fa
#
_entry.id   bedf4c081dc796ec67e5ac4ba7c8c5fa
#
_cell.length_a   1.000
_cell.length_b   1.000
_cell.length_c   1.000
_cell.angle_alpha   90.00
_cell.angle_beta   90.00
_cell.angle_gamma   90.00
#
_symmetry.space_group_name_H-M   'P 1'
#
loop_
_entity.id
_entity.type
_entity.pdbx_description
1 polymer ?
#
loop_
_entity_poly.entity_id
_entity_poly.type
_entity_poly.pdbx_seq_one_letter_code
_entity_poly.pdbx_strand_id
1 'polypeptide(L)'
;MKAHWWCCVVGLLCVPPWVKSTSTVSQNPASISLTRVNSSADIGCSTSRPEPMSLALYRGFPAKERVVFLALDSGRVTKQTPAAEFLGRIRVAQRAGPAHGFTLQLSLLGPRDTNLYYCLWGFFNAETSSTETLHSAGTVIVVRVQEELQISQRCNTTSQTQQAHAGSST
;
A
#
# COMPACT_ATOMS: atom_id res chain seq x y z
N MET A 1 -39.20 44.03 -26.07
CA MET A 1 -38.84 43.35 -24.83
C MET A 1 -38.48 41.88 -25.14
N LYS A 2 -37.29 41.64 -25.68
CA LYS A 2 -36.74 40.27 -25.93
C LYS A 2 -35.23 40.37 -26.09
N ALA A 3 -34.47 40.55 -25.01
CA ALA A 3 -33.00 40.60 -25.15
C ALA A 3 -32.21 40.25 -23.87
N HIS A 4 -32.78 39.53 -22.93
CA HIS A 4 -32.04 39.22 -21.69
C HIS A 4 -31.90 37.75 -21.33
N TRP A 5 -32.26 36.80 -22.20
CA TRP A 5 -32.13 35.38 -21.87
C TRP A 5 -30.89 34.69 -22.44
N TRP A 6 -30.12 35.37 -23.25
CA TRP A 6 -28.91 34.74 -23.87
C TRP A 6 -27.61 34.91 -23.07
N CYS A 7 -27.59 35.78 -22.08
CA CYS A 7 -26.38 35.97 -21.26
C CYS A 7 -26.13 34.88 -20.21
N CYS A 8 -27.13 34.08 -19.84
CA CYS A 8 -26.95 33.04 -18.81
C CYS A 8 -26.41 31.71 -19.35
N VAL A 9 -26.48 31.47 -20.67
CA VAL A 9 -26.03 30.20 -21.25
C VAL A 9 -24.55 30.21 -21.60
N VAL A 10 -23.94 31.38 -21.78
CA VAL A 10 -22.49 31.50 -22.08
C VAL A 10 -21.63 31.46 -20.83
N GLY A 11 -22.21 31.70 -19.65
CA GLY A 11 -21.46 31.65 -18.38
C GLY A 11 -21.09 30.24 -17.88
N LEU A 12 -21.72 29.18 -18.45
CA LEU A 12 -21.49 27.80 -17.98
C LEU A 12 -20.37 27.07 -18.71
N LEU A 13 -19.76 27.68 -19.73
CA LEU A 13 -18.69 27.05 -20.54
C LEU A 13 -17.29 27.58 -20.24
N CYS A 14 -17.15 28.50 -19.30
CA CYS A 14 -15.84 28.93 -18.81
C CYS A 14 -15.47 28.23 -17.51
N VAL A 15 -15.45 26.90 -17.51
CA VAL A 15 -14.67 26.17 -16.50
C VAL A 15 -13.21 26.26 -16.95
N PRO A 16 -12.34 27.01 -16.26
CA PRO A 16 -10.93 27.06 -16.63
C PRO A 16 -10.35 25.65 -16.52
N PRO A 17 -9.52 25.20 -17.48
CA PRO A 17 -8.89 23.88 -17.46
C PRO A 17 -7.72 23.84 -16.46
N TRP A 18 -7.89 24.40 -15.29
CA TRP A 18 -6.91 24.32 -14.19
C TRP A 18 -7.24 23.15 -13.26
N VAL A 19 -7.55 22.00 -13.83
CA VAL A 19 -7.41 20.76 -13.07
C VAL A 19 -5.91 20.56 -12.92
N LYS A 20 -5.31 21.12 -11.86
CA LYS A 20 -4.00 20.69 -11.38
C LYS A 20 -4.10 19.18 -11.26
N SER A 21 -3.42 18.46 -12.14
CA SER A 21 -3.19 17.03 -11.97
C SER A 21 -2.45 16.87 -10.65
N THR A 22 -3.18 16.58 -9.58
CA THR A 22 -2.57 16.25 -8.30
C THR A 22 -1.84 14.95 -8.50
N SER A 23 -0.50 15.02 -8.58
CA SER A 23 0.33 13.84 -8.65
C SER A 23 0.03 12.97 -7.43
N THR A 24 -0.52 11.80 -7.69
CA THR A 24 -0.99 10.88 -6.65
C THR A 24 0.03 9.78 -6.44
N VAL A 25 0.20 9.43 -5.19
CA VAL A 25 0.92 8.21 -4.76
C VAL A 25 -0.11 7.24 -4.26
N SER A 26 -0.08 6.01 -4.73
CA SER A 26 -1.01 4.98 -4.29
C SER A 26 -0.29 3.73 -3.85
N GLN A 27 -0.95 2.97 -2.98
CA GLN A 27 -0.48 1.70 -2.46
C GLN A 27 -1.61 0.68 -2.45
N ASN A 28 -1.27 -0.57 -2.74
CA ASN A 28 -2.20 -1.69 -2.71
C ASN A 28 -1.55 -2.88 -1.97
N PRO A 29 -2.24 -3.49 -1.03
CA PRO A 29 -3.56 -3.17 -0.51
C PRO A 29 -3.64 -1.79 0.16
N ALA A 30 -4.81 -1.14 0.09
CA ALA A 30 -4.99 0.24 0.56
C ALA A 30 -5.16 0.36 2.09
N SER A 31 -5.38 -0.75 2.81
CA SER A 31 -5.67 -0.73 4.25
C SER A 31 -5.01 -1.88 4.99
N ILE A 32 -5.68 -3.03 5.12
CA ILE A 32 -5.20 -4.18 5.90
C ILE A 32 -5.04 -5.39 5.00
N SER A 33 -3.92 -6.10 5.17
CA SER A 33 -3.65 -7.41 4.55
C SER A 33 -3.45 -8.45 5.64
N LEU A 34 -4.30 -9.47 5.63
CA LEU A 34 -4.18 -10.61 6.54
C LEU A 34 -3.40 -11.72 5.86
N THR A 35 -2.36 -12.21 6.51
CA THR A 35 -1.50 -13.25 5.94
C THR A 35 -1.11 -14.26 7.01
N ARG A 36 -0.51 -15.38 6.59
CA ARG A 36 -0.08 -16.48 7.48
C ARG A 36 1.43 -16.46 7.68
N VAL A 37 1.90 -17.06 8.76
CA VAL A 37 3.32 -17.35 8.97
C VAL A 37 3.87 -18.18 7.77
N ASN A 38 5.11 -17.92 7.41
CA ASN A 38 5.82 -18.52 6.27
C ASN A 38 5.20 -18.27 4.88
N SER A 39 4.23 -17.38 4.77
CA SER A 39 3.68 -16.92 3.50
C SER A 39 4.41 -15.68 2.98
N SER A 40 3.86 -15.05 1.96
CA SER A 40 4.34 -13.77 1.42
C SER A 40 3.23 -12.74 1.37
N ALA A 41 3.60 -11.46 1.37
CA ALA A 41 2.70 -10.35 1.12
C ALA A 41 3.25 -9.49 -0.02
N ASP A 42 2.36 -9.08 -0.90
CA ASP A 42 2.67 -8.19 -2.02
C ASP A 42 2.20 -6.77 -1.68
N ILE A 43 3.12 -5.82 -1.80
CA ILE A 43 2.86 -4.40 -1.60
C ILE A 43 3.09 -3.69 -2.94
N GLY A 44 2.01 -3.24 -3.55
CA GLY A 44 2.05 -2.47 -4.77
C GLY A 44 2.24 -0.99 -4.47
N CYS A 45 3.32 -0.38 -4.96
CA CYS A 45 3.56 1.06 -4.87
C CYS A 45 3.44 1.66 -6.27
N SER A 46 2.68 2.73 -6.45
CA SER A 46 2.61 3.43 -7.73
C SER A 46 2.51 4.94 -7.57
N THR A 47 2.96 5.66 -8.60
CA THR A 47 2.87 7.12 -8.67
C THR A 47 2.53 7.56 -10.10
N SER A 48 1.67 8.57 -10.20
CA SER A 48 1.38 9.26 -11.48
C SER A 48 2.36 10.39 -11.77
N ARG A 49 3.19 10.79 -10.79
CA ARG A 49 4.22 11.81 -10.99
C ARG A 49 5.34 11.25 -11.87
N PRO A 50 5.74 11.96 -12.93
CA PRO A 50 6.82 11.53 -13.82
C PRO A 50 8.19 11.57 -13.11
N GLU A 51 9.14 10.83 -13.69
CA GLU A 51 10.55 10.85 -13.34
C GLU A 51 10.87 10.63 -11.85
N PRO A 52 10.34 9.58 -11.22
CA PRO A 52 10.75 9.23 -9.87
C PRO A 52 12.21 8.79 -9.85
N MET A 53 13.02 9.36 -8.95
CA MET A 53 14.43 9.01 -8.75
C MET A 53 14.62 7.85 -7.76
N SER A 54 13.66 7.66 -6.87
CA SER A 54 13.76 6.60 -5.87
C SER A 54 12.40 6.14 -5.37
N LEU A 55 12.36 4.90 -4.90
CA LEU A 55 11.28 4.31 -4.13
C LEU A 55 11.88 3.62 -2.92
N ALA A 56 11.34 3.87 -1.74
CA ALA A 56 11.69 3.11 -0.55
C ALA A 56 10.42 2.55 0.11
N LEU A 57 10.51 1.32 0.62
CA LEU A 57 9.52 0.75 1.50
C LEU A 57 9.99 0.92 2.94
N TYR A 58 9.11 1.39 3.80
CA TYR A 58 9.35 1.53 5.22
C TYR A 58 8.35 0.73 6.02
N ARG A 59 8.75 0.29 7.22
CA ARG A 59 7.84 -0.16 8.29
C ARG A 59 7.79 0.92 9.38
N GLY A 60 6.63 1.08 10.02
CA GLY A 60 6.33 2.21 10.89
C GLY A 60 6.59 1.99 12.38
N PHE A 61 6.60 0.74 12.86
CA PHE A 61 6.64 0.42 14.30
C PHE A 61 7.74 -0.60 14.65
N PRO A 62 8.35 -0.52 15.85
CA PRO A 62 8.21 0.53 16.87
C PRO A 62 8.86 1.86 16.48
N ALA A 63 9.76 1.83 15.50
CA ALA A 63 10.42 2.99 14.91
C ALA A 63 10.31 2.89 13.38
N LYS A 64 10.47 4.04 12.72
CA LYS A 64 10.54 4.10 11.26
C LYS A 64 11.80 3.39 10.76
N GLU A 65 11.64 2.26 10.10
CA GLU A 65 12.75 1.47 9.55
C GLU A 65 12.58 1.25 8.06
N ARG A 66 13.69 1.38 7.32
CA ARG A 66 13.69 1.11 5.89
C ARG A 66 13.81 -0.38 5.61
N VAL A 67 12.85 -0.94 4.90
CA VAL A 67 12.83 -2.33 4.44
C VAL A 67 13.71 -2.52 3.21
N VAL A 68 13.52 -1.65 2.21
CA VAL A 68 14.30 -1.65 0.96
C VAL A 68 14.34 -0.25 0.39
N PHE A 69 15.44 0.06 -0.29
CA PHE A 69 15.61 1.26 -1.10
C PHE A 69 15.89 0.86 -2.54
N LEU A 70 15.22 1.52 -3.48
CA LEU A 70 15.39 1.38 -4.92
C LEU A 70 15.84 2.72 -5.49
N ALA A 71 17.00 2.75 -6.13
CA ALA A 71 17.38 3.86 -6.97
C ALA A 71 16.77 3.64 -8.36
N LEU A 72 16.20 4.68 -8.94
CA LEU A 72 15.50 4.63 -10.21
C LEU A 72 16.18 5.57 -11.21
N ASP A 73 16.24 5.12 -12.45
CA ASP A 73 16.61 5.94 -13.60
C ASP A 73 15.60 5.66 -14.71
N SER A 74 15.00 6.73 -15.24
CA SER A 74 13.98 6.63 -16.29
C SER A 74 12.86 5.63 -15.94
N GLY A 75 12.49 5.56 -14.65
CA GLY A 75 11.47 4.65 -14.12
C GLY A 75 11.91 3.19 -13.98
N ARG A 76 13.19 2.86 -14.18
CA ARG A 76 13.74 1.50 -14.03
C ARG A 76 14.62 1.42 -12.78
N VAL A 77 14.61 0.27 -12.13
CA VAL A 77 15.48 0.02 -10.98
C VAL A 77 16.92 -0.14 -11.45
N THR A 78 17.81 0.75 -10.98
CA THR A 78 19.27 0.69 -11.23
C THR A 78 20.02 0.06 -10.06
N LYS A 79 19.49 0.21 -8.84
CA LYS A 79 20.09 -0.36 -7.63
C LYS A 79 19.01 -0.72 -6.63
N GLN A 80 19.13 -1.89 -6.02
CA GLN A 80 18.27 -2.35 -4.92
C GLN A 80 19.13 -2.53 -3.67
N THR A 81 18.72 -1.94 -2.54
CA THR A 81 19.42 -2.02 -1.26
C THR A 81 18.43 -2.40 -0.17
N PRO A 82 18.22 -3.71 0.09
CA PRO A 82 17.43 -4.16 1.23
C PRO A 82 18.20 -3.94 2.54
N ALA A 83 17.46 -3.76 3.64
CA ALA A 83 18.06 -3.79 4.98
C ALA A 83 18.46 -5.24 5.34
N ALA A 84 19.42 -5.41 6.25
CA ALA A 84 20.04 -6.70 6.56
C ALA A 84 19.02 -7.79 6.91
N GLU A 85 18.00 -7.48 7.68
CA GLU A 85 16.95 -8.44 8.09
C GLU A 85 16.00 -8.87 6.96
N PHE A 86 15.99 -8.12 5.83
CA PHE A 86 15.15 -8.40 4.66
C PHE A 86 15.95 -8.97 3.48
N LEU A 87 17.24 -9.22 3.66
CA LEU A 87 18.07 -9.87 2.64
C LEU A 87 17.49 -11.24 2.28
N GLY A 88 17.32 -11.48 0.98
CA GLY A 88 16.75 -12.74 0.47
C GLY A 88 15.21 -12.86 0.66
N ARG A 89 14.58 -11.97 1.41
CA ARG A 89 13.15 -11.99 1.71
C ARG A 89 12.33 -11.00 0.87
N ILE A 90 12.99 -10.01 0.24
CA ILE A 90 12.32 -8.98 -0.57
C ILE A 90 12.59 -9.18 -2.05
N ARG A 91 11.54 -9.26 -2.85
CA ARG A 91 11.59 -9.27 -4.31
C ARG A 91 10.90 -8.03 -4.85
N VAL A 92 11.45 -7.50 -5.94
CA VAL A 92 10.93 -6.30 -6.62
C VAL A 92 10.58 -6.68 -8.04
N ALA A 93 9.34 -6.40 -8.44
CA ALA A 93 8.87 -6.55 -9.81
C ALA A 93 8.28 -5.22 -10.29
N GLN A 94 8.68 -4.79 -11.48
CA GLN A 94 8.11 -3.61 -12.12
C GLN A 94 6.73 -3.97 -12.69
N ARG A 95 5.75 -3.11 -12.47
CA ARG A 95 4.39 -3.26 -13.03
C ARG A 95 4.31 -2.59 -14.39
N ALA A 96 3.74 -3.28 -15.36
CA ALA A 96 3.40 -2.69 -16.64
C ALA A 96 2.20 -1.73 -16.47
N GLY A 97 2.25 -0.58 -17.13
CA GLY A 97 1.16 0.40 -17.12
C GLY A 97 1.64 1.82 -17.34
N PRO A 98 0.70 2.79 -17.46
CA PRO A 98 1.01 4.19 -17.71
C PRO A 98 1.62 4.93 -16.52
N ALA A 99 1.46 4.39 -15.30
CA ALA A 99 2.05 4.93 -14.08
C ALA A 99 3.31 4.15 -13.70
N HIS A 100 4.27 4.84 -13.07
CA HIS A 100 5.42 4.17 -12.48
C HIS A 100 4.95 3.31 -11.30
N GLY A 101 5.11 2.00 -11.40
CA GLY A 101 4.63 1.08 -10.38
C GLY A 101 5.56 -0.09 -10.16
N PHE A 102 5.65 -0.53 -8.90
CA PHE A 102 6.42 -1.68 -8.46
C PHE A 102 5.59 -2.53 -7.52
N THR A 103 5.78 -3.84 -7.59
CA THR A 103 5.31 -4.79 -6.59
C THR A 103 6.51 -5.22 -5.76
N LEU A 104 6.42 -4.98 -4.46
CA LEU A 104 7.43 -5.36 -3.47
C LEU A 104 6.86 -6.56 -2.72
N GLN A 105 7.40 -7.75 -2.98
CA GLN A 105 6.98 -8.99 -2.33
C GLN A 105 7.88 -9.26 -1.14
N LEU A 106 7.29 -9.31 0.05
CA LEU A 106 7.95 -9.70 1.28
C LEU A 106 7.60 -11.16 1.59
N SER A 107 8.61 -12.03 1.65
CA SER A 107 8.48 -13.49 1.83
C SER A 107 8.87 -13.93 3.24
N LEU A 108 8.53 -15.18 3.58
CA LEU A 108 8.86 -15.81 4.86
C LEU A 108 8.38 -14.97 6.06
N LEU A 109 7.13 -14.55 5.99
CA LEU A 109 6.52 -13.69 6.99
C LEU A 109 6.44 -14.39 8.35
N GLY A 110 6.86 -13.69 9.40
CA GLY A 110 6.72 -14.09 10.79
C GLY A 110 5.88 -13.09 11.59
N PRO A 111 5.52 -13.40 12.85
CA PRO A 111 4.74 -12.49 13.71
C PRO A 111 5.36 -11.09 13.86
N ARG A 112 6.71 -10.99 13.81
CA ARG A 112 7.45 -9.73 13.88
C ARG A 112 7.30 -8.85 12.65
N ASP A 113 6.80 -9.42 11.53
CA ASP A 113 6.51 -8.67 10.31
C ASP A 113 5.10 -8.04 10.32
N THR A 114 4.29 -8.27 11.38
CA THR A 114 3.06 -7.52 11.61
C THR A 114 3.41 -6.06 11.84
N ASN A 115 3.07 -5.20 10.85
CA ASN A 115 3.48 -3.80 10.88
C ASN A 115 2.69 -2.97 9.87
N LEU A 116 2.78 -1.65 9.99
CA LEU A 116 2.39 -0.70 8.95
C LEU A 116 3.55 -0.54 7.96
N TYR A 117 3.29 -0.84 6.70
CA TYR A 117 4.25 -0.64 5.61
C TYR A 117 3.77 0.50 4.71
N TYR A 118 4.67 1.38 4.30
CA TYR A 118 4.35 2.47 3.38
C TYR A 118 5.46 2.76 2.40
N CYS A 119 5.04 3.18 1.19
CA CYS A 119 5.93 3.55 0.09
C CYS A 119 6.33 5.02 0.22
N LEU A 120 7.61 5.33 0.05
CA LEU A 120 8.14 6.68 -0.02
C LEU A 120 8.81 6.88 -1.38
N TRP A 121 8.29 7.79 -2.17
CA TRP A 121 8.84 8.17 -3.47
C TRP A 121 9.69 9.41 -3.35
N GLY A 122 10.83 9.44 -4.03
CA GLY A 122 11.70 10.62 -4.14
C GLY A 122 11.73 11.16 -5.56
N PHE A 123 11.65 12.49 -5.68
CA PHE A 123 11.66 13.22 -6.94
C PHE A 123 12.66 14.36 -6.86
N PHE A 124 13.27 14.72 -7.97
CA PHE A 124 14.07 15.93 -8.06
C PHE A 124 13.18 17.09 -8.49
N ASN A 125 13.28 18.19 -7.76
CA ASN A 125 12.69 19.45 -8.15
C ASN A 125 13.78 20.35 -8.74
N ALA A 126 13.74 20.55 -10.06
CA ALA A 126 14.75 21.35 -10.75
C ALA A 126 14.68 22.86 -10.39
N GLU A 127 13.49 23.36 -10.04
CA GLU A 127 13.31 24.77 -9.70
C GLU A 127 13.98 25.13 -8.38
N THR A 128 13.87 24.23 -7.39
CA THR A 128 14.45 24.44 -6.05
C THR A 128 15.78 23.73 -5.86
N SER A 129 16.23 22.95 -6.85
CA SER A 129 17.43 22.09 -6.78
C SER A 129 17.41 21.17 -5.56
N SER A 130 16.24 20.71 -5.16
CA SER A 130 16.05 19.89 -3.96
C SER A 130 15.31 18.58 -4.25
N THR A 131 15.40 17.64 -3.32
CA THR A 131 14.63 16.38 -3.37
C THR A 131 13.32 16.55 -2.62
N GLU A 132 12.22 16.29 -3.32
CA GLU A 132 10.89 16.18 -2.73
C GLU A 132 10.55 14.73 -2.47
N THR A 133 9.78 14.45 -1.41
CA THR A 133 9.31 13.10 -1.11
C THR A 133 7.79 13.07 -0.95
N LEU A 134 7.18 12.02 -1.50
CA LEU A 134 5.75 11.72 -1.35
C LEU A 134 5.60 10.32 -0.76
N HIS A 135 4.71 10.18 0.22
CA HIS A 135 4.46 8.89 0.84
C HIS A 135 3.00 8.45 0.66
N SER A 136 2.80 7.13 0.62
CA SER A 136 1.47 6.51 0.61
C SER A 136 0.84 6.52 2.01
N ALA A 137 -0.46 6.25 2.08
CA ALA A 137 -1.17 6.05 3.35
C ALA A 137 -0.68 4.82 4.12
N GLY A 138 -0.17 3.82 3.39
CA GLY A 138 0.35 2.58 3.97
C GLY A 138 -0.65 1.43 4.00
N THR A 139 -0.11 0.25 4.30
CA THR A 139 -0.86 -1.02 4.47
C THR A 139 -0.44 -1.67 5.78
N VAL A 140 -1.38 -2.03 6.62
CA VAL A 140 -1.11 -2.84 7.80
C VAL A 140 -1.09 -4.31 7.39
N ILE A 141 0.07 -4.95 7.46
CA ILE A 141 0.21 -6.39 7.29
C ILE A 141 0.07 -7.03 8.68
N VAL A 142 -0.88 -7.96 8.81
CA VAL A 142 -1.09 -8.74 10.03
C VAL A 142 -0.76 -10.20 9.74
N VAL A 143 0.27 -10.72 10.40
CA VAL A 143 0.72 -12.11 10.25
C VAL A 143 0.12 -12.95 11.36
N ARG A 144 -0.72 -13.93 11.02
CA ARG A 144 -1.41 -14.82 11.96
C ARG A 144 -0.74 -16.17 12.05
N VAL A 145 -0.61 -16.66 13.27
CA VAL A 145 -0.21 -18.03 13.58
C VAL A 145 -1.44 -18.93 13.44
N GLN A 146 -1.27 -20.10 12.85
CA GLN A 146 -2.39 -21.01 12.50
C GLN A 146 -3.13 -21.58 13.71
N GLU A 147 -2.53 -21.59 14.89
CA GLU A 147 -3.13 -22.12 16.13
C GLU A 147 -4.38 -21.34 16.60
N GLU A 148 -4.45 -20.04 16.36
CA GLU A 148 -5.63 -19.24 16.78
C GLU A 148 -6.92 -19.64 16.08
N LEU A 149 -6.85 -20.16 14.85
CA LEU A 149 -8.01 -20.63 14.11
C LEU A 149 -8.59 -21.94 14.67
N GLN A 150 -7.75 -22.81 15.20
CA GLN A 150 -8.20 -24.08 15.80
C GLN A 150 -8.86 -23.86 17.17
N ILE A 151 -8.39 -22.92 17.96
CA ILE A 151 -8.98 -22.57 19.25
C ILE A 151 -10.37 -21.98 19.06
N SER A 152 -10.56 -21.08 18.10
CA SER A 152 -11.85 -20.48 17.79
C SER A 152 -12.89 -21.54 17.28
N GLN A 153 -12.44 -22.50 16.50
CA GLN A 153 -13.31 -23.60 16.07
C GLN A 153 -13.67 -24.55 17.20
N ARG A 154 -12.73 -24.88 18.11
CA ARG A 154 -13.00 -25.71 19.28
C ARG A 154 -13.99 -25.04 20.25
N CYS A 155 -13.89 -23.76 20.51
CA CYS A 155 -14.83 -23.03 21.35
C CYS A 155 -16.25 -23.06 20.76
N ASN A 156 -16.42 -22.91 19.45
CA ASN A 156 -17.73 -22.99 18.82
C ASN A 156 -18.35 -24.39 18.85
N THR A 157 -17.54 -25.44 18.70
CA THR A 157 -18.02 -26.82 18.74
C THR A 157 -18.46 -27.23 20.16
N THR A 158 -17.73 -26.78 21.18
CA THR A 158 -18.06 -27.06 22.60
C THR A 158 -19.35 -26.37 23.01
N SER A 159 -19.60 -25.15 22.53
CA SER A 159 -20.85 -24.42 22.82
C SER A 159 -22.09 -25.11 22.18
N GLN A 160 -21.94 -25.65 21.00
CA GLN A 160 -23.04 -26.37 20.33
C GLN A 160 -23.39 -27.73 20.99
N THR A 161 -22.38 -28.43 21.49
CA THR A 161 -22.59 -29.75 22.18
C THR A 161 -23.29 -29.56 23.54
N GLN A 162 -23.00 -28.45 24.25
CA GLN A 162 -23.68 -28.15 25.51
C GLN A 162 -25.16 -27.80 25.33
N GLN A 163 -25.53 -27.12 24.25
CA GLN A 163 -26.94 -26.83 23.95
C GLN A 163 -27.74 -28.07 23.53
N ALA A 164 -27.12 -29.03 22.86
CA ALA A 164 -27.78 -30.27 22.48
C ALA A 164 -28.13 -31.20 23.69
N HIS A 165 -27.34 -31.17 24.75
CA HIS A 165 -27.62 -31.96 25.97
C HIS A 165 -28.63 -31.32 26.93
N ALA A 166 -28.87 -30.02 26.87
CA ALA A 166 -29.85 -29.32 27.70
C ALA A 166 -31.30 -29.47 27.20
N GLY A 167 -31.51 -29.91 25.96
CA GLY A 167 -32.84 -30.03 25.32
C GLY A 167 -33.49 -31.41 25.41
N SER A 168 -32.92 -32.40 26.09
CA SER A 168 -33.43 -33.78 26.14
C SER A 168 -33.92 -34.24 27.53
N SER A 169 -34.36 -33.32 28.37
CA SER A 169 -34.94 -33.66 29.67
C SER A 169 -36.33 -33.02 29.80
N THR A 170 -37.30 -33.59 29.15
CA THR A 170 -38.76 -33.49 29.43
C THR A 170 -39.44 -34.77 29.05
#